data_40c16795b142af633524483f3fd8e951
#
_entry.id   40c16795b142af633524483f3fd8e951
#
_cell.length_a   1.000
_cell.length_b   1.000
_cell.length_c   1.000
_cell.angle_alpha   90.00
_cell.angle_beta   90.00
_cell.angle_gamma   90.00
#
_symmetry.space_group_name_H-M   'P 1'
#
loop_
_entity.id
_entity.type
_entity.pdbx_description
1 polymer ?
#
loop_
_entity_poly.entity_id
_entity_poly.type
_entity_poly.pdbx_seq_one_letter_code
_entity_poly.pdbx_strand_id
1 'polypeptide(L)'
;LAVALTWTGLVVLGWTLIYLPHMPDRFYFGSSLHPAASNDLVASLYLSLVSVATLGFGDIVPSHAALRLTVPLQALIGFVLLTAVISWVLQVYPALSRRRAVARQLGILAETDTTAFVTEGQVSVVTQLLQALVDGLTTARMDLLQYGETYYFREQDSTLSLAANLPYTLDLVAAGKASP
;
A
#
# COMPACT_ATOMS: atom_id res chain seq x y z
N LEU A 1 3.42 -4.24 -0.91
CA LEU A 1 4.82 -3.93 -1.18
C LEU A 1 5.47 -4.98 -2.08
N ALA A 2 5.38 -6.30 -1.76
CA ALA A 2 5.98 -7.37 -2.58
C ALA A 2 5.55 -7.29 -4.05
N VAL A 3 4.26 -7.13 -4.33
CA VAL A 3 3.73 -6.99 -5.70
C VAL A 3 4.38 -5.80 -6.44
N ALA A 4 4.50 -4.65 -5.79
CA ALA A 4 5.12 -3.47 -6.38
C ALA A 4 6.60 -3.70 -6.71
N LEU A 5 7.35 -4.32 -5.79
CA LEU A 5 8.75 -4.69 -6.01
C LEU A 5 8.90 -5.70 -7.17
N THR A 6 8.00 -6.68 -7.26
CA THR A 6 7.99 -7.64 -8.38
C THR A 6 7.76 -6.93 -9.71
N TRP A 7 6.78 -6.04 -9.81
CA TRP A 7 6.53 -5.27 -11.02
C TRP A 7 7.71 -4.38 -11.40
N THR A 8 8.29 -3.67 -10.42
CA THR A 8 9.49 -2.85 -10.67
C THR A 8 10.65 -3.72 -11.15
N GLY A 9 10.87 -4.87 -10.53
CA GLY A 9 11.91 -5.82 -10.95
C GLY A 9 11.69 -6.32 -12.38
N LEU A 10 10.46 -6.70 -12.74
CA LEU A 10 10.13 -7.13 -14.10
C LEU A 10 10.34 -6.00 -15.14
N VAL A 11 9.99 -4.77 -14.80
CA VAL A 11 10.24 -3.61 -15.66
C VAL A 11 11.74 -3.41 -15.84
N VAL A 12 12.53 -3.42 -14.75
CA VAL A 12 13.99 -3.27 -14.82
C VAL A 12 14.61 -4.36 -15.69
N LEU A 13 14.25 -5.62 -15.48
CA LEU A 13 14.78 -6.75 -16.26
C LEU A 13 14.36 -6.67 -17.74
N GLY A 14 13.09 -6.37 -18.01
CA GLY A 14 12.59 -6.23 -19.39
C GLY A 14 13.34 -5.14 -20.17
N TRP A 15 13.55 -3.97 -19.57
CA TRP A 15 14.29 -2.88 -20.20
C TRP A 15 15.80 -3.17 -20.31
N THR A 16 16.37 -3.89 -19.33
CA THR A 16 17.75 -4.40 -19.45
C THR A 16 17.91 -5.25 -20.70
N LEU A 17 16.99 -6.18 -20.95
CA LEU A 17 17.02 -7.02 -22.15
C LEU A 17 16.81 -6.23 -23.46
N ILE A 18 16.05 -5.13 -23.42
CA ILE A 18 15.89 -4.24 -24.58
C ILE A 18 17.19 -3.49 -24.86
N TYR A 19 17.92 -3.01 -23.85
CA TYR A 19 19.16 -2.26 -24.03
C TYR A 19 20.34 -3.14 -24.40
N LEU A 20 20.42 -4.37 -23.85
CA LEU A 20 21.55 -5.29 -23.99
C LEU A 20 22.04 -5.46 -25.44
N PRO A 21 21.20 -5.73 -26.47
CA PRO A 21 21.66 -5.92 -27.83
C PRO A 21 22.16 -4.63 -28.51
N HIS A 22 22.03 -3.49 -27.84
CA HIS A 22 22.44 -2.20 -28.35
C HIS A 22 23.69 -1.65 -27.66
N MET A 23 24.15 -2.33 -26.61
CA MET A 23 25.39 -1.99 -25.89
C MET A 23 26.61 -2.62 -26.57
N PRO A 24 27.75 -1.94 -26.55
CA PRO A 24 27.96 -0.51 -26.24
C PRO A 24 27.70 0.43 -27.43
N ASP A 25 27.55 -0.08 -28.65
CA ASP A 25 27.70 0.62 -29.95
C ASP A 25 26.71 1.79 -30.13
N ARG A 26 25.54 1.72 -29.49
CA ARG A 26 24.48 2.73 -29.62
C ARG A 26 24.34 3.64 -28.41
N PHE A 27 25.36 3.65 -27.54
CA PHE A 27 25.41 4.50 -26.35
C PHE A 27 26.74 5.24 -26.27
N TYR A 28 26.68 6.45 -25.74
CA TYR A 28 27.86 7.21 -25.32
C TYR A 28 28.11 6.95 -23.84
N PHE A 29 29.35 6.65 -23.50
CA PHE A 29 29.80 6.46 -22.11
C PHE A 29 30.59 7.71 -21.70
N GLY A 30 30.33 8.20 -20.50
CA GLY A 30 31.08 9.31 -19.93
C GLY A 30 32.57 8.99 -19.78
N SER A 31 33.42 10.00 -19.71
CA SER A 31 34.88 9.86 -19.68
C SER A 31 35.42 9.03 -18.52
N SER A 32 34.64 8.84 -17.46
CA SER A 32 34.98 7.98 -16.31
C SER A 32 34.67 6.50 -16.53
N LEU A 33 33.93 6.15 -17.56
CA LEU A 33 33.53 4.78 -17.89
C LEU A 33 34.27 4.29 -19.13
N HIS A 34 34.95 3.15 -19.01
CA HIS A 34 35.61 2.50 -20.14
C HIS A 34 34.70 1.42 -20.74
N PRO A 35 34.11 1.61 -21.95
CA PRO A 35 33.20 0.63 -22.55
C PRO A 35 33.83 -0.76 -22.71
N ALA A 36 35.12 -0.83 -23.01
CA ALA A 36 35.85 -2.09 -23.19
C ALA A 36 36.06 -2.89 -21.90
N ALA A 37 35.90 -2.28 -20.72
CA ALA A 37 36.05 -2.91 -19.42
C ALA A 37 34.69 -3.22 -18.73
N SER A 38 33.58 -2.69 -19.26
CA SER A 38 32.24 -2.89 -18.71
C SER A 38 31.57 -4.11 -19.35
N ASN A 39 30.94 -4.94 -18.49
CA ASN A 39 30.06 -5.99 -18.98
C ASN A 39 28.76 -5.35 -19.51
N ASP A 40 28.39 -5.61 -20.75
CA ASP A 40 27.21 -5.01 -21.41
C ASP A 40 25.92 -5.29 -20.63
N LEU A 41 25.80 -6.45 -19.99
CA LEU A 41 24.67 -6.76 -19.12
C LEU A 41 24.63 -5.83 -17.90
N VAL A 42 25.77 -5.58 -17.27
CA VAL A 42 25.85 -4.69 -16.10
C VAL A 42 25.55 -3.24 -16.50
N ALA A 43 26.07 -2.77 -17.62
CA ALA A 43 25.81 -1.45 -18.15
C ALA A 43 24.32 -1.26 -18.49
N SER A 44 23.69 -2.27 -19.12
CA SER A 44 22.26 -2.27 -19.44
C SER A 44 21.40 -2.29 -18.20
N LEU A 45 21.74 -3.10 -17.21
CA LEU A 45 21.04 -3.18 -15.92
C LEU A 45 21.17 -1.86 -15.16
N TYR A 46 22.37 -1.29 -15.11
CA TYR A 46 22.62 0.00 -14.49
C TYR A 46 21.78 1.10 -15.15
N LEU A 47 21.81 1.21 -16.48
CA LEU A 47 21.00 2.20 -17.21
C LEU A 47 19.50 2.03 -16.92
N SER A 48 19.03 0.78 -16.89
CA SER A 48 17.63 0.49 -16.57
C SER A 48 17.27 0.91 -15.14
N LEU A 49 18.10 0.62 -14.14
CA LEU A 49 17.89 1.04 -12.76
C LEU A 49 17.89 2.57 -12.62
N VAL A 50 18.85 3.25 -13.20
CA VAL A 50 18.97 4.72 -13.16
C VAL A 50 17.78 5.39 -13.85
N SER A 51 17.31 4.80 -14.94
CA SER A 51 16.16 5.34 -15.71
C SER A 51 14.85 5.13 -14.95
N VAL A 52 14.58 3.92 -14.43
CA VAL A 52 13.33 3.63 -13.69
C VAL A 52 13.26 4.41 -12.38
N ALA A 53 14.42 4.64 -11.75
CA ALA A 53 14.53 5.48 -10.56
C ALA A 53 14.51 7.00 -10.86
N THR A 54 14.39 7.38 -12.14
CA THR A 54 14.39 8.78 -12.62
C THR A 54 15.63 9.59 -12.23
N LEU A 55 16.76 8.91 -11.94
CA LEU A 55 18.00 9.58 -11.51
C LEU A 55 18.74 10.27 -12.66
N GLY A 56 18.88 9.58 -13.82
CA GLY A 56 19.42 10.17 -15.06
C GLY A 56 20.80 10.80 -14.91
N PHE A 57 21.81 10.09 -14.39
CA PHE A 57 23.15 10.66 -14.17
C PHE A 57 23.83 11.17 -15.44
N GLY A 58 23.41 10.69 -16.64
CA GLY A 58 23.95 11.16 -17.91
C GLY A 58 25.32 10.57 -18.26
N ASP A 59 25.76 9.57 -17.55
CA ASP A 59 27.02 8.85 -17.74
C ASP A 59 26.92 7.77 -18.84
N ILE A 60 25.73 7.24 -19.08
CA ILE A 60 25.40 6.40 -20.25
C ILE A 60 24.21 7.04 -20.97
N VAL A 61 24.44 7.50 -22.20
CA VAL A 61 23.45 8.26 -22.97
C VAL A 61 23.21 7.60 -24.33
N PRO A 62 21.96 7.36 -24.75
CA PRO A 62 21.69 6.79 -26.06
C PRO A 62 22.10 7.72 -27.20
N SER A 63 22.83 7.18 -28.18
CA SER A 63 23.23 7.88 -29.43
C SER A 63 22.18 7.75 -30.51
N HIS A 64 21.42 6.65 -30.56
CA HIS A 64 20.45 6.36 -31.62
C HIS A 64 19.07 6.97 -31.30
N ALA A 65 18.41 7.55 -32.33
CA ALA A 65 17.16 8.28 -32.17
C ALA A 65 16.03 7.47 -31.46
N ALA A 66 15.85 6.20 -31.79
CA ALA A 66 14.85 5.36 -31.20
C ALA A 66 15.10 5.17 -29.66
N LEU A 67 16.36 4.91 -29.27
CA LEU A 67 16.74 4.74 -27.87
C LEU A 67 16.61 6.05 -27.07
N ARG A 68 16.81 7.20 -27.73
CA ARG A 68 16.59 8.52 -27.09
C ARG A 68 15.13 8.78 -26.73
N LEU A 69 14.19 8.08 -27.35
CA LEU A 69 12.77 8.12 -26.97
C LEU A 69 12.42 7.03 -25.94
N THR A 70 13.03 5.86 -26.06
CA THR A 70 12.70 4.72 -25.17
C THR A 70 13.20 4.92 -23.73
N VAL A 71 14.36 5.55 -23.54
CA VAL A 71 14.91 5.81 -22.19
C VAL A 71 14.01 6.74 -21.36
N PRO A 72 13.55 7.91 -21.87
CA PRO A 72 12.56 8.73 -21.17
C PRO A 72 11.22 8.03 -20.94
N LEU A 73 10.78 7.17 -21.87
CA LEU A 73 9.56 6.39 -21.70
C LEU A 73 9.68 5.42 -20.50
N GLN A 74 10.83 4.77 -20.35
CA GLN A 74 11.09 3.95 -19.16
C GLN A 74 11.04 4.77 -17.87
N ALA A 75 11.63 5.96 -17.87
CA ALA A 75 11.60 6.87 -16.72
C ALA A 75 10.15 7.26 -16.36
N LEU A 76 9.31 7.52 -17.37
CA LEU A 76 7.88 7.79 -17.17
C LEU A 76 7.16 6.59 -16.55
N ILE A 77 7.44 5.36 -16.99
CA ILE A 77 6.90 4.14 -16.40
C ILE A 77 7.33 4.02 -14.93
N GLY A 78 8.59 4.27 -14.62
CA GLY A 78 9.11 4.28 -13.26
C GLY A 78 8.39 5.30 -12.37
N PHE A 79 8.18 6.51 -12.88
CA PHE A 79 7.43 7.55 -12.18
C PHE A 79 5.97 7.14 -11.90
N VAL A 80 5.29 6.55 -12.87
CA VAL A 80 3.91 6.05 -12.72
C VAL A 80 3.85 4.93 -11.66
N LEU A 81 4.80 3.99 -11.68
CA LEU A 81 4.88 2.91 -10.67
C LEU A 81 5.08 3.47 -9.27
N LEU A 82 6.02 4.43 -9.11
CA LEU A 82 6.26 5.07 -7.82
C LEU A 82 5.00 5.79 -7.30
N THR A 83 4.35 6.55 -8.18
CA THR A 83 3.11 7.27 -7.84
C THR A 83 1.99 6.31 -7.45
N ALA A 84 1.84 5.20 -8.16
CA ALA A 84 0.86 4.17 -7.84
C ALA A 84 1.10 3.53 -6.46
N VAL A 85 2.36 3.23 -6.12
CA VAL A 85 2.74 2.68 -4.81
C VAL A 85 2.45 3.67 -3.68
N ILE A 86 2.82 4.94 -3.86
CA ILE A 86 2.54 5.99 -2.86
C ILE A 86 1.03 6.14 -2.67
N SER A 87 0.27 6.24 -3.77
CA SER A 87 -1.19 6.35 -3.72
C SER A 87 -1.85 5.17 -3.00
N TRP A 88 -1.37 3.95 -3.26
CA TRP A 88 -1.85 2.76 -2.59
C TRP A 88 -1.58 2.80 -1.08
N VAL A 89 -0.37 3.16 -0.65
CA VAL A 89 -0.02 3.29 0.78
C VAL A 89 -0.91 4.31 1.46
N LEU A 90 -1.11 5.48 0.84
CA LEU A 90 -1.94 6.56 1.38
C LEU A 90 -3.43 6.18 1.50
N GLN A 91 -3.90 5.20 0.74
CA GLN A 91 -5.28 4.71 0.81
C GLN A 91 -5.44 3.58 1.84
N VAL A 92 -4.49 2.64 1.87
CA VAL A 92 -4.56 1.45 2.75
C VAL A 92 -4.31 1.82 4.22
N TYR A 93 -3.39 2.73 4.49
CA TYR A 93 -3.05 3.08 5.87
C TYR A 93 -4.23 3.68 6.67
N PRO A 94 -5.03 4.64 6.14
CA PRO A 94 -6.22 5.12 6.82
C PRO A 94 -7.28 4.03 7.04
N ALA A 95 -7.46 3.10 6.10
CA ALA A 95 -8.39 1.98 6.24
C ALA A 95 -8.02 1.07 7.43
N LEU A 96 -6.73 0.74 7.57
CA LEU A 96 -6.23 0.00 8.73
C LEU A 96 -6.40 0.78 10.03
N SER A 97 -6.16 2.09 10.02
CA SER A 97 -6.32 2.95 11.19
C SER A 97 -7.77 3.01 11.67
N ARG A 98 -8.75 3.16 10.75
CA ARG A 98 -10.18 3.13 11.07
C ARG A 98 -10.60 1.78 11.67
N ARG A 99 -10.13 0.67 11.10
CA ARG A 99 -10.38 -0.67 11.62
C ARG A 99 -9.89 -0.83 13.06
N ARG A 100 -8.67 -0.35 13.35
CA ARG A 100 -8.09 -0.35 14.72
C ARG A 100 -8.90 0.53 15.68
N ALA A 101 -9.35 1.70 15.23
CA ALA A 101 -10.16 2.59 16.06
C ALA A 101 -11.47 1.94 16.50
N VAL A 102 -12.18 1.28 15.60
CA VAL A 102 -13.41 0.53 15.93
C VAL A 102 -13.12 -0.64 16.87
N ALA A 103 -12.04 -1.39 16.61
CA ALA A 103 -11.63 -2.49 17.47
C ALA A 103 -11.33 -2.01 18.91
N ARG A 104 -10.58 -0.91 19.04
CA ARG A 104 -10.26 -0.31 20.34
C ARG A 104 -11.51 0.23 21.04
N GLN A 105 -12.42 0.85 20.31
CA GLN A 105 -13.69 1.33 20.86
C GLN A 105 -14.50 0.17 21.46
N LEU A 106 -14.66 -0.93 20.71
CA LEU A 106 -15.36 -2.13 21.22
C LEU A 106 -14.64 -2.72 22.43
N GLY A 107 -13.30 -2.76 22.43
CA GLY A 107 -12.52 -3.24 23.58
C GLY A 107 -12.76 -2.40 24.83
N ILE A 108 -12.76 -1.06 24.72
CA ILE A 108 -13.06 -0.17 25.85
C ILE A 108 -14.48 -0.40 26.39
N LEU A 109 -15.47 -0.56 25.51
CA LEU A 109 -16.85 -0.82 25.91
C LEU A 109 -16.99 -2.17 26.63
N ALA A 110 -16.23 -3.18 26.22
CA ALA A 110 -16.16 -4.47 26.88
C ALA A 110 -15.47 -4.37 28.25
N GLU A 111 -14.36 -3.64 28.37
CA GLU A 111 -13.63 -3.41 29.62
C GLU A 111 -14.48 -2.66 30.67
N THR A 112 -15.39 -1.80 30.22
CA THR A 112 -16.26 -0.99 31.10
C THR A 112 -17.63 -1.61 31.37
N ASP A 113 -17.88 -2.82 30.89
CA ASP A 113 -19.16 -3.54 31.01
C ASP A 113 -20.37 -2.65 30.64
N THR A 114 -20.30 -2.06 29.46
CA THR A 114 -21.30 -1.10 28.98
C THR A 114 -22.70 -1.74 28.74
N THR A 115 -22.85 -3.07 28.84
CA THR A 115 -24.12 -3.78 28.65
C THR A 115 -25.18 -3.31 29.66
N ALA A 116 -24.80 -3.11 30.92
CA ALA A 116 -25.68 -2.56 31.96
C ALA A 116 -26.14 -1.13 31.60
N PHE A 117 -25.23 -0.29 31.11
CA PHE A 117 -25.56 1.07 30.67
C PHE A 117 -26.52 1.06 29.48
N VAL A 118 -26.39 0.10 28.55
CA VAL A 118 -27.31 -0.03 27.40
C VAL A 118 -28.72 -0.39 27.84
N THR A 119 -28.86 -1.21 28.93
CA THR A 119 -30.15 -1.65 29.44
C THR A 119 -30.86 -0.56 30.27
N GLU A 120 -30.11 0.18 31.08
CA GLU A 120 -30.65 1.13 32.08
C GLU A 120 -30.43 2.61 31.71
N GLY A 121 -29.62 2.86 30.67
CA GLY A 121 -29.21 4.21 30.28
C GLY A 121 -30.28 5.02 29.59
N GLN A 122 -30.00 6.30 29.50
CA GLN A 122 -30.90 7.24 28.81
C GLN A 122 -30.96 6.91 27.31
N VAL A 123 -32.16 6.69 26.76
CA VAL A 123 -32.40 6.23 25.39
C VAL A 123 -31.64 7.07 24.34
N SER A 124 -31.59 8.39 24.49
CA SER A 124 -30.87 9.27 23.55
C SER A 124 -29.37 9.02 23.51
N VAL A 125 -28.74 8.77 24.66
CA VAL A 125 -27.31 8.52 24.77
C VAL A 125 -26.96 7.13 24.25
N VAL A 126 -27.76 6.12 24.60
CA VAL A 126 -27.63 4.75 24.10
C VAL A 126 -27.77 4.72 22.58
N THR A 127 -28.75 5.44 22.01
CA THR A 127 -28.95 5.53 20.55
C THR A 127 -27.75 6.15 19.87
N GLN A 128 -27.18 7.22 20.40
CA GLN A 128 -25.97 7.85 19.83
C GLN A 128 -24.76 6.91 19.87
N LEU A 129 -24.56 6.17 20.96
CA LEU A 129 -23.50 5.18 21.09
C LEU A 129 -23.65 4.08 20.02
N LEU A 130 -24.83 3.51 19.88
CA LEU A 130 -25.09 2.43 18.92
C LEU A 130 -24.96 2.94 17.48
N GLN A 131 -25.42 4.15 17.17
CA GLN A 131 -25.23 4.75 15.84
C GLN A 131 -23.75 4.92 15.52
N ALA A 132 -22.93 5.45 16.43
CA ALA A 132 -21.50 5.62 16.22
C ALA A 132 -20.81 4.27 15.97
N LEU A 133 -21.21 3.19 16.66
CA LEU A 133 -20.70 1.83 16.44
C LEU A 133 -21.11 1.29 15.06
N VAL A 134 -22.36 1.48 14.66
CA VAL A 134 -22.88 1.05 13.35
C VAL A 134 -22.11 1.76 12.23
N ASP A 135 -21.90 3.07 12.33
CA ASP A 135 -21.15 3.85 11.36
C ASP A 135 -19.69 3.39 11.26
N GLY A 136 -19.06 3.18 12.42
CA GLY A 136 -17.68 2.65 12.48
C GLY A 136 -17.55 1.27 11.86
N LEU A 137 -18.43 0.34 12.21
CA LEU A 137 -18.44 -1.03 11.66
C LEU A 137 -18.77 -1.05 10.17
N THR A 138 -19.72 -0.21 9.73
CA THR A 138 -20.05 -0.07 8.30
C THR A 138 -18.85 0.44 7.52
N THR A 139 -18.17 1.47 8.03
CA THR A 139 -16.96 2.02 7.41
C THR A 139 -15.86 0.96 7.33
N ALA A 140 -15.59 0.24 8.43
CA ALA A 140 -14.59 -0.82 8.46
C ALA A 140 -14.93 -1.97 7.48
N ARG A 141 -16.23 -2.31 7.34
CA ARG A 141 -16.70 -3.29 6.35
C ARG A 141 -16.46 -2.82 4.92
N MET A 142 -16.77 -1.55 4.62
CA MET A 142 -16.55 -0.97 3.29
C MET A 142 -15.05 -0.94 2.95
N ASP A 143 -14.21 -0.57 3.91
CA ASP A 143 -12.75 -0.60 3.74
C ASP A 143 -12.23 -2.01 3.43
N LEU A 144 -12.74 -3.05 4.11
CA LEU A 144 -12.37 -4.45 3.84
C LEU A 144 -12.83 -4.93 2.47
N LEU A 145 -13.99 -4.47 1.99
CA LEU A 145 -14.48 -4.79 0.64
C LEU A 145 -13.69 -4.07 -0.44
N GLN A 146 -13.34 -2.81 -0.21
CA GLN A 146 -12.61 -1.98 -1.18
C GLN A 146 -11.11 -2.34 -1.23
N TYR A 147 -10.51 -2.65 -0.09
CA TYR A 147 -9.09 -2.97 0.06
C TYR A 147 -8.92 -4.38 0.59
N GLY A 148 -9.25 -5.39 -0.24
CA GLY A 148 -9.22 -6.81 0.16
C GLY A 148 -7.88 -7.29 0.70
N GLU A 149 -6.77 -6.67 0.28
CA GLU A 149 -5.43 -6.93 0.82
C GLU A 149 -5.29 -6.59 2.31
N THR A 150 -6.12 -5.69 2.86
CA THR A 150 -6.11 -5.36 4.29
C THR A 150 -6.51 -6.53 5.17
N TYR A 151 -7.18 -7.54 4.61
CA TYR A 151 -7.54 -8.77 5.30
C TYR A 151 -6.32 -9.59 5.75
N TYR A 152 -5.21 -9.50 5.01
CA TYR A 152 -3.96 -10.20 5.34
C TYR A 152 -3.13 -9.52 6.43
N PHE A 153 -3.47 -8.29 6.80
CA PHE A 153 -2.79 -7.59 7.90
C PHE A 153 -3.39 -8.03 9.24
N ARG A 154 -2.69 -8.92 9.93
CA ARG A 154 -3.06 -9.37 11.27
C ARG A 154 -2.50 -8.42 12.32
N GLU A 155 -3.35 -8.04 13.27
CA GLU A 155 -2.91 -7.33 14.46
C GLU A 155 -2.33 -8.34 15.45
N GLN A 156 -1.17 -8.03 16.03
CA GLN A 156 -0.55 -8.83 17.09
C GLN A 156 -1.17 -8.51 18.44
N ASP A 157 -1.64 -7.28 18.62
CA ASP A 157 -2.33 -6.83 19.83
C ASP A 157 -3.83 -7.13 19.72
N SER A 158 -4.32 -7.97 20.63
CA SER A 158 -5.74 -8.36 20.69
C SER A 158 -6.65 -7.15 20.92
N THR A 159 -6.18 -6.11 21.61
CA THR A 159 -6.96 -4.88 21.88
C THR A 159 -7.25 -4.08 20.62
N LEU A 160 -6.42 -4.23 19.60
CA LEU A 160 -6.55 -3.59 18.28
C LEU A 160 -7.14 -4.52 17.22
N SER A 161 -7.40 -5.78 17.58
CA SER A 161 -7.95 -6.77 16.66
C SER A 161 -9.47 -6.66 16.60
N LEU A 162 -10.01 -6.26 15.44
CA LEU A 162 -11.46 -6.21 15.24
C LEU A 162 -12.10 -7.59 15.41
N ALA A 163 -11.45 -8.66 14.94
CA ALA A 163 -11.96 -10.02 15.07
C ALA A 163 -12.07 -10.49 16.53
N ALA A 164 -11.15 -10.05 17.39
CA ALA A 164 -11.17 -10.38 18.80
C ALA A 164 -12.28 -9.63 19.58
N ASN A 165 -12.54 -8.39 19.20
CA ASN A 165 -13.48 -7.51 19.90
C ASN A 165 -14.90 -7.53 19.31
N LEU A 166 -15.09 -8.01 18.09
CA LEU A 166 -16.38 -8.04 17.40
C LEU A 166 -17.45 -8.85 18.15
N PRO A 167 -17.17 -9.98 18.83
CA PRO A 167 -18.19 -10.73 19.56
C PRO A 167 -18.96 -9.90 20.60
N TYR A 168 -18.32 -8.90 21.20
CA TYR A 168 -18.97 -8.01 22.16
C TYR A 168 -20.16 -7.22 21.57
N THR A 169 -20.20 -7.03 20.26
CA THR A 169 -21.38 -6.43 19.60
C THR A 169 -22.65 -7.26 19.80
N LEU A 170 -22.52 -8.58 19.93
CA LEU A 170 -23.68 -9.47 20.20
C LEU A 170 -24.24 -9.24 21.59
N ASP A 171 -23.37 -9.02 22.57
CA ASP A 171 -23.75 -8.73 23.96
C ASP A 171 -24.48 -7.37 24.03
N LEU A 172 -23.98 -6.35 23.31
CA LEU A 172 -24.65 -5.05 23.21
C LEU A 172 -26.02 -5.14 22.53
N VAL A 173 -26.15 -5.95 21.48
CA VAL A 173 -27.44 -6.17 20.80
C VAL A 173 -28.42 -6.91 21.72
N ALA A 174 -27.93 -7.90 22.48
CA ALA A 174 -28.76 -8.61 23.45
C ALA A 174 -29.25 -7.67 24.55
N ALA A 175 -28.38 -6.83 25.12
CA ALA A 175 -28.71 -5.81 26.10
C ALA A 175 -29.75 -4.80 25.56
N GLY A 176 -29.56 -4.30 24.33
CA GLY A 176 -30.50 -3.38 23.70
C GLY A 176 -31.90 -3.96 23.43
N LYS A 177 -32.00 -5.28 23.20
CA LYS A 177 -33.29 -5.98 23.06
C LYS A 177 -34.00 -6.22 24.42
N ALA A 178 -33.23 -6.27 25.50
CA ALA A 178 -33.76 -6.45 26.86
C ALA A 178 -34.20 -5.12 27.47
N SER A 179 -33.81 -3.99 26.89
CA SER A 179 -34.26 -2.66 27.31
C SER A 179 -35.77 -2.50 27.07
N PRO A 180 -36.54 -1.98 28.03
CA PRO A 180 -37.99 -1.83 27.96
C PRO A 180 -38.49 -0.81 26.89
#